data_74798308f21af5dcc6e4658736fb1d99
#
_entry.id   74798308f21af5dcc6e4658736fb1d99
#
_cell.length_a   1.000
_cell.length_b   1.000
_cell.length_c   1.000
_cell.angle_alpha   90.00
_cell.angle_beta   90.00
_cell.angle_gamma   90.00
#
_symmetry.space_group_name_H-M   'P 1'
#
loop_
_entity.id
_entity.type
_entity.pdbx_description
1 polymer ?
#
loop_
_entity_poly.entity_id
_entity_poly.type
_entity_poly.pdbx_seq_one_letter_code
_entity_poly.pdbx_strand_id
1 'polypeptide(L)'
;FSLLLIAISGINAQNRKLRANLLDKNNHSVMVVSHRGDWRNAPENSLQAIQNCIDMGVDMVEVDLKKTKDGHLIVMHDQTIDRTTTGKGKPENYTLEELRRFRLKNGAAHKTTHLIPTLEEVMLLCKGKILVNIDKGYDYFKEAYCILEKTGTVDQCVILSLIHISEPT
;
A
#
# COMPACT_ATOMS: atom_id res chain seq x y z
N PHE A 1 -29.49 9.07 7.45
CA PHE A 1 -28.94 7.69 7.61
C PHE A 1 -28.96 6.92 6.29
N SER A 2 -30.02 7.04 5.48
CA SER A 2 -30.18 6.30 4.21
C SER A 2 -29.15 6.72 3.14
N LEU A 3 -28.82 8.01 3.03
CA LEU A 3 -27.85 8.53 2.04
C LEU A 3 -26.41 8.07 2.36
N LEU A 4 -26.04 7.97 3.64
CA LEU A 4 -24.71 7.52 4.07
C LEU A 4 -24.52 6.03 3.79
N LEU A 5 -25.55 5.20 3.96
CA LEU A 5 -25.51 3.77 3.63
C LEU A 5 -25.37 3.53 2.12
N ILE A 6 -26.01 4.36 1.28
CA ILE A 6 -25.92 4.26 -0.19
C ILE A 6 -24.50 4.62 -0.66
N ALA A 7 -23.88 5.66 -0.07
CA ALA A 7 -22.50 6.03 -0.40
C ALA A 7 -21.49 4.93 -0.02
N ILE A 8 -21.61 4.34 1.17
CA ILE A 8 -20.78 3.22 1.62
C ILE A 8 -20.97 1.98 0.74
N SER A 9 -22.22 1.69 0.35
CA SER A 9 -22.50 0.57 -0.55
C SER A 9 -21.96 0.79 -1.96
N GLY A 10 -21.93 2.04 -2.45
CA GLY A 10 -21.37 2.39 -3.77
C GLY A 10 -19.85 2.18 -3.84
N ILE A 11 -19.12 2.64 -2.83
CA ILE A 11 -17.65 2.47 -2.74
C ILE A 11 -17.31 0.97 -2.69
N ASN A 12 -17.98 0.19 -1.87
CA ASN A 12 -17.78 -1.26 -1.81
C ASN A 12 -18.15 -1.97 -3.12
N ALA A 13 -19.10 -1.46 -3.90
CA ALA A 13 -19.49 -2.00 -5.19
C ALA A 13 -18.41 -1.77 -6.26
N GLN A 14 -17.74 -0.62 -6.27
CA GLN A 14 -16.63 -0.34 -7.20
C GLN A 14 -15.46 -1.29 -6.96
N ASN A 15 -15.00 -1.46 -5.73
CA ASN A 15 -13.90 -2.38 -5.43
C ASN A 15 -14.27 -3.83 -5.74
N ARG A 16 -15.50 -4.25 -5.50
CA ARG A 16 -15.98 -5.58 -5.92
C ARG A 16 -15.93 -5.76 -7.42
N LYS A 17 -16.31 -4.73 -8.19
CA LYS A 17 -16.26 -4.76 -9.66
C LYS A 17 -14.80 -4.83 -10.14
N LEU A 18 -13.90 -4.03 -9.60
CA LEU A 18 -12.46 -4.07 -9.94
C LEU A 18 -11.86 -5.45 -9.64
N ARG A 19 -12.17 -6.02 -8.47
CA ARG A 19 -11.71 -7.37 -8.11
C ARG A 19 -12.29 -8.44 -9.04
N ALA A 20 -13.58 -8.36 -9.37
CA ALA A 20 -14.20 -9.28 -10.32
C ALA A 20 -13.54 -9.19 -11.71
N ASN A 21 -13.24 -7.99 -12.18
CA ASN A 21 -12.52 -7.78 -13.43
C ASN A 21 -11.11 -8.37 -13.41
N LEU A 22 -10.40 -8.26 -12.28
CA LEU A 22 -9.06 -8.82 -12.10
C LEU A 22 -9.06 -10.36 -12.20
N LEU A 23 -10.12 -11.00 -11.72
CA LEU A 23 -10.25 -12.47 -11.67
C LEU A 23 -10.92 -13.06 -12.91
N ASP A 24 -11.51 -12.23 -13.76
CA ASP A 24 -12.20 -12.70 -14.98
C ASP A 24 -11.20 -12.84 -16.13
N LYS A 25 -10.93 -14.08 -16.52
CA LYS A 25 -10.03 -14.41 -17.65
C LYS A 25 -10.51 -13.88 -19.01
N ASN A 26 -11.80 -13.57 -19.14
CA ASN A 26 -12.39 -13.03 -20.36
C ASN A 26 -12.49 -11.49 -20.34
N ASN A 27 -12.04 -10.86 -19.26
CA ASN A 27 -12.03 -9.40 -19.17
C ASN A 27 -10.85 -8.84 -19.96
N HIS A 28 -11.15 -7.98 -20.94
CA HIS A 28 -10.17 -7.29 -21.77
C HIS A 28 -9.97 -5.82 -21.38
N SER A 29 -10.54 -5.38 -20.24
CA SER A 29 -10.31 -4.01 -19.75
C SER A 29 -8.88 -3.87 -19.20
N VAL A 30 -8.24 -2.73 -19.50
CA VAL A 30 -6.94 -2.38 -18.94
C VAL A 30 -7.13 -1.93 -17.49
N MET A 31 -6.34 -2.50 -16.57
CA MET A 31 -6.27 -2.05 -15.20
C MET A 31 -5.00 -1.22 -15.00
N VAL A 32 -5.14 -0.03 -14.43
CA VAL A 32 -4.01 0.87 -14.13
C VAL A 32 -3.51 0.62 -12.72
N VAL A 33 -2.25 0.19 -12.60
CA VAL A 33 -1.57 -0.03 -11.33
C VAL A 33 -0.49 1.03 -11.13
N SER A 34 -0.58 1.80 -10.06
CA SER A 34 0.42 2.81 -9.72
C SER A 34 1.47 2.23 -8.80
N HIS A 35 2.71 2.12 -9.29
CA HIS A 35 3.86 1.60 -8.57
C HIS A 35 4.32 2.60 -7.51
N ARG A 36 4.24 2.22 -6.22
CA ARG A 36 4.55 3.05 -5.03
C ARG A 36 3.74 4.34 -4.92
N GLY A 37 2.54 4.38 -5.53
CA GLY A 37 1.72 5.57 -5.58
C GLY A 37 2.19 6.62 -6.60
N ASP A 38 1.66 7.84 -6.50
CA ASP A 38 2.06 8.99 -7.35
C ASP A 38 3.39 9.59 -6.85
N TRP A 39 4.49 8.85 -7.06
CA TRP A 39 5.83 9.24 -6.62
C TRP A 39 6.41 10.46 -7.33
N ARG A 40 5.77 10.94 -8.39
CA ARG A 40 6.19 12.16 -9.12
C ARG A 40 5.81 13.43 -8.37
N ASN A 41 4.63 13.42 -7.73
CA ASN A 41 4.08 14.60 -7.06
C ASN A 41 4.18 14.51 -5.53
N ALA A 42 4.47 13.32 -4.97
CA ALA A 42 4.66 13.08 -3.55
C ALA A 42 5.78 12.05 -3.32
N PRO A 43 6.31 11.90 -2.09
CA PRO A 43 7.26 10.82 -1.80
C PRO A 43 6.68 9.45 -2.10
N GLU A 44 7.46 8.57 -2.74
CA GLU A 44 7.05 7.18 -2.98
C GLU A 44 6.60 6.50 -1.68
N ASN A 45 5.62 5.60 -1.78
CA ASN A 45 5.10 4.86 -0.62
C ASN A 45 4.56 5.75 0.53
N SER A 46 4.24 7.01 0.28
CA SER A 46 3.62 7.91 1.27
C SER A 46 2.10 7.88 1.18
N LEU A 47 1.43 8.23 2.29
CA LEU A 47 -0.04 8.40 2.29
C LEU A 47 -0.49 9.42 1.24
N GLN A 48 0.30 10.49 1.01
CA GLN A 48 -0.04 11.50 -0.01
C GLN A 48 0.04 10.94 -1.43
N ALA A 49 1.08 10.15 -1.75
CA ALA A 49 1.19 9.51 -3.06
C ALA A 49 0.01 8.56 -3.34
N ILE A 50 -0.44 7.85 -2.31
CA ILE A 50 -1.60 6.97 -2.38
C ILE A 50 -2.90 7.78 -2.52
N GLN A 51 -3.06 8.85 -1.75
CA GLN A 51 -4.23 9.73 -1.86
C GLN A 51 -4.35 10.33 -3.26
N ASN A 52 -3.24 10.78 -3.85
CA ASN A 52 -3.23 11.26 -5.24
C ASN A 52 -3.75 10.21 -6.23
N CYS A 53 -3.35 8.94 -6.06
CA CYS A 53 -3.87 7.83 -6.88
C CYS A 53 -5.38 7.64 -6.72
N ILE A 54 -5.89 7.75 -5.49
CA ILE A 54 -7.33 7.68 -5.22
C ILE A 54 -8.06 8.84 -5.93
N ASP A 55 -7.53 10.06 -5.81
CA ASP A 55 -8.13 11.26 -6.40
C ASP A 55 -8.11 11.24 -7.94
N MET A 56 -7.09 10.61 -8.53
CA MET A 56 -7.00 10.37 -9.98
C MET A 56 -7.88 9.22 -10.48
N GLY A 57 -8.48 8.44 -9.60
CA GLY A 57 -9.29 7.28 -9.98
C GLY A 57 -8.48 6.09 -10.53
N VAL A 58 -7.24 5.92 -10.07
CA VAL A 58 -6.40 4.75 -10.39
C VAL A 58 -7.05 3.49 -9.81
N ASP A 59 -6.99 2.36 -10.54
CA ASP A 59 -7.66 1.12 -10.14
C ASP A 59 -6.97 0.43 -8.96
N MET A 60 -5.63 0.46 -8.92
CA MET A 60 -4.83 -0.22 -7.92
C MET A 60 -3.55 0.58 -7.62
N VAL A 61 -3.17 0.62 -6.35
CA VAL A 61 -1.84 1.09 -5.92
C VAL A 61 -1.00 -0.10 -5.49
N GLU A 62 0.25 -0.11 -5.89
CA GLU A 62 1.24 -1.07 -5.39
C GLU A 62 2.04 -0.42 -4.26
N VAL A 63 2.36 -1.19 -3.22
CA VAL A 63 3.14 -0.78 -2.05
C VAL A 63 4.06 -1.90 -1.59
N ASP A 64 5.21 -1.53 -1.03
CA ASP A 64 6.23 -2.45 -0.51
C ASP A 64 6.20 -2.54 1.02
N LEU A 65 6.55 -3.69 1.59
CA LEU A 65 6.60 -3.88 3.04
C LEU A 65 8.01 -4.02 3.59
N LYS A 66 8.19 -3.45 4.78
CA LYS A 66 9.28 -3.70 5.72
C LYS A 66 8.74 -3.81 7.14
N LYS A 67 9.55 -4.35 8.03
CA LYS A 67 9.18 -4.49 9.44
C LYS A 67 10.15 -3.72 10.34
N THR A 68 9.62 -3.03 11.32
CA THR A 68 10.39 -2.30 12.34
C THR A 68 10.92 -3.25 13.42
N LYS A 69 11.84 -2.74 14.24
CA LYS A 69 12.38 -3.46 15.41
C LYS A 69 11.30 -3.93 16.39
N ASP A 70 10.26 -3.13 16.57
CA ASP A 70 9.13 -3.39 17.47
C ASP A 70 7.94 -4.06 16.76
N GLY A 71 8.16 -4.59 15.54
CA GLY A 71 7.22 -5.48 14.84
C GLY A 71 6.14 -4.82 14.01
N HIS A 72 6.14 -3.50 13.85
CA HIS A 72 5.19 -2.83 12.98
C HIS A 72 5.53 -3.03 11.50
N LEU A 73 4.54 -3.31 10.68
CA LEU A 73 4.70 -3.27 9.22
C LEU A 73 4.58 -1.84 8.73
N ILE A 74 5.62 -1.38 8.05
CA ILE A 74 5.72 -0.07 7.42
C ILE A 74 5.78 -0.21 5.91
N VAL A 75 5.40 0.85 5.20
CA VAL A 75 5.40 0.86 3.74
C VAL A 75 6.67 1.54 3.25
N MET A 76 7.57 0.72 2.68
CA MET A 76 8.91 1.13 2.20
C MET A 76 9.52 0.07 1.30
N HIS A 77 10.16 0.50 0.21
CA HIS A 77 10.79 -0.42 -0.75
C HIS A 77 12.18 -0.89 -0.35
N ASP A 78 13.10 0.03 -0.05
CA ASP A 78 14.52 -0.23 0.09
C ASP A 78 14.87 -1.00 1.37
N GLN A 79 16.01 -1.66 1.37
CA GLN A 79 16.56 -2.32 2.56
C GLN A 79 17.04 -1.31 3.63
N THR A 80 17.30 -0.06 3.23
CA THR A 80 17.71 1.04 4.12
C THR A 80 16.82 2.25 3.90
N ILE A 81 16.73 3.10 4.92
CA ILE A 81 15.93 4.33 4.89
C ILE A 81 16.64 5.52 4.22
N ASP A 82 17.89 5.34 3.79
CA ASP A 82 18.81 6.42 3.38
C ASP A 82 18.32 7.23 2.17
N ARG A 83 17.84 6.54 1.14
CA ARG A 83 17.42 7.19 -0.12
C ARG A 83 16.13 7.98 0.06
N THR A 84 15.16 7.37 0.68
CA THR A 84 13.78 7.89 0.73
C THR A 84 13.48 8.72 1.98
N THR A 85 14.41 8.78 2.94
CA THR A 85 14.19 9.54 4.19
C THR A 85 15.40 10.42 4.57
N THR A 86 15.21 11.24 5.61
CA THR A 86 16.30 12.02 6.24
C THR A 86 17.15 11.19 7.22
N GLY A 87 16.78 9.92 7.48
CA GLY A 87 17.52 8.99 8.34
C GLY A 87 18.52 8.15 7.53
N LYS A 88 19.20 7.22 8.23
CA LYS A 88 20.13 6.25 7.66
C LYS A 88 19.99 4.90 8.34
N GLY A 89 20.36 3.83 7.64
CA GLY A 89 20.39 2.47 8.16
C GLY A 89 19.14 1.67 7.82
N LYS A 90 18.99 0.50 8.45
CA LYS A 90 17.90 -0.42 8.14
C LYS A 90 16.66 -0.13 9.01
N PRO A 91 15.44 -0.22 8.48
CA PRO A 91 14.21 0.01 9.25
C PRO A 91 14.09 -0.95 10.44
N GLU A 92 14.55 -2.19 10.33
CA GLU A 92 14.55 -3.21 11.39
C GLU A 92 15.39 -2.86 12.63
N ASN A 93 16.24 -1.83 12.54
CA ASN A 93 17.03 -1.34 13.66
C ASN A 93 16.32 -0.26 14.49
N TYR A 94 15.15 0.20 14.02
CA TYR A 94 14.38 1.29 14.62
C TYR A 94 13.00 0.83 15.06
N THR A 95 12.52 1.37 16.16
CA THR A 95 11.09 1.32 16.50
C THR A 95 10.29 2.24 15.57
N LEU A 96 8.97 2.04 15.50
CA LEU A 96 8.10 2.93 14.72
C LEU A 96 8.22 4.38 15.21
N GLU A 97 8.30 4.61 16.52
CA GLU A 97 8.46 5.96 17.09
C GLU A 97 9.76 6.63 16.64
N GLU A 98 10.87 5.89 16.63
CA GLU A 98 12.16 6.39 16.15
C GLU A 98 12.12 6.73 14.65
N LEU A 99 11.52 5.86 13.82
CA LEU A 99 11.34 6.10 12.39
C LEU A 99 10.50 7.35 12.11
N ARG A 100 9.52 7.65 12.94
CA ARG A 100 8.66 8.83 12.80
C ARG A 100 9.37 10.16 13.09
N ARG A 101 10.59 10.14 13.58
CA ARG A 101 11.45 11.33 13.69
C ARG A 101 12.05 11.72 12.34
N PHE A 102 12.17 10.80 11.41
CA PHE A 102 12.63 11.07 10.05
C PHE A 102 11.48 11.54 9.16
N ARG A 103 11.84 12.23 8.08
CA ARG A 103 10.90 12.74 7.08
C ARG A 103 11.19 12.07 5.74
N LEU A 104 10.15 11.77 4.99
CA LEU A 104 10.30 11.30 3.62
C LEU A 104 10.88 12.39 2.72
N LYS A 105 11.63 11.96 1.72
CA LYS A 105 12.12 12.79 0.63
C LYS A 105 11.30 12.51 -0.63
N ASN A 106 11.09 13.56 -1.44
CA ASN A 106 10.48 13.39 -2.76
C ASN A 106 11.50 12.81 -3.77
N GLY A 107 11.05 12.55 -5.02
CA GLY A 107 11.88 12.01 -6.08
C GLY A 107 13.13 12.84 -6.43
N ALA A 108 13.14 14.13 -6.08
CA ALA A 108 14.30 15.02 -6.23
C ALA A 108 15.19 15.06 -4.96
N ALA A 109 15.02 14.15 -4.03
CA ALA A 109 15.71 14.03 -2.74
C ALA A 109 15.50 15.21 -1.77
N HIS A 110 14.51 16.06 -2.01
CA HIS A 110 14.17 17.14 -1.09
C HIS A 110 13.34 16.60 0.08
N LYS A 111 13.69 17.04 1.30
CA LYS A 111 12.94 16.74 2.52
C LYS A 111 11.53 17.32 2.43
N THR A 112 10.57 16.51 2.85
CA THR A 112 9.15 16.87 2.95
C THR A 112 8.67 16.88 4.40
N THR A 113 7.37 17.07 4.63
CA THR A 113 6.73 16.93 5.95
C THR A 113 6.17 15.52 6.17
N HIS A 114 6.14 14.68 5.13
CA HIS A 114 5.54 13.35 5.19
C HIS A 114 6.38 12.36 6.00
N LEU A 115 5.69 11.43 6.64
CA LEU A 115 6.26 10.36 7.46
C LEU A 115 6.18 9.03 6.73
N ILE A 116 7.00 8.07 7.16
CA ILE A 116 6.87 6.66 6.74
C ILE A 116 5.54 6.14 7.29
N PRO A 117 4.60 5.67 6.45
CA PRO A 117 3.34 5.13 6.92
C PRO A 117 3.46 3.68 7.37
N THR A 118 2.58 3.26 8.26
CA THR A 118 2.33 1.85 8.54
C THR A 118 1.40 1.25 7.49
N LEU A 119 1.42 -0.09 7.34
CA LEU A 119 0.44 -0.78 6.52
C LEU A 119 -1.00 -0.51 6.99
N GLU A 120 -1.23 -0.46 8.30
CA GLU A 120 -2.56 -0.16 8.85
C GLU A 120 -3.08 1.20 8.38
N GLU A 121 -2.24 2.26 8.44
CA GLU A 121 -2.62 3.59 7.96
C GLU A 121 -2.93 3.61 6.47
N VAL A 122 -2.13 2.90 5.66
CA VAL A 122 -2.38 2.76 4.22
C VAL A 122 -3.70 2.05 3.97
N MET A 123 -3.95 0.93 4.64
CA MET A 123 -5.18 0.16 4.43
C MET A 123 -6.43 0.92 4.85
N LEU A 124 -6.37 1.68 5.95
CA LEU A 124 -7.47 2.56 6.36
C LEU A 124 -7.73 3.68 5.34
N LEU A 125 -6.67 4.27 4.77
CA LEU A 125 -6.78 5.28 3.71
C LEU A 125 -7.44 4.70 2.44
N CYS A 126 -7.01 3.51 2.03
CA CYS A 126 -7.47 2.83 0.81
C CYS A 126 -8.86 2.21 0.94
N LYS A 127 -9.35 2.00 2.17
CA LYS A 127 -10.57 1.24 2.44
C LYS A 127 -11.76 1.71 1.60
N GLY A 128 -12.27 0.81 0.76
CA GLY A 128 -13.40 1.04 -0.12
C GLY A 128 -13.14 1.98 -1.31
N LYS A 129 -11.89 2.43 -1.54
CA LYS A 129 -11.58 3.46 -2.54
C LYS A 129 -10.71 2.95 -3.70
N ILE A 130 -9.71 2.09 -3.42
CA ILE A 130 -8.73 1.62 -4.39
C ILE A 130 -8.27 0.21 -4.02
N LEU A 131 -7.94 -0.62 -5.00
CA LEU A 131 -7.30 -1.92 -4.73
C LEU A 131 -5.83 -1.69 -4.32
N VAL A 132 -5.29 -2.62 -3.53
CA VAL A 132 -3.90 -2.55 -3.06
C VAL A 132 -3.17 -3.83 -3.44
N ASN A 133 -2.05 -3.69 -4.15
CA ASN A 133 -1.08 -4.74 -4.38
C ASN A 133 0.06 -4.61 -3.37
N ILE A 134 0.23 -5.61 -2.52
CA ILE A 134 1.28 -5.62 -1.49
C ILE A 134 2.45 -6.45 -2.00
N ASP A 135 3.51 -5.78 -2.50
CA ASP A 135 4.75 -6.44 -2.89
C ASP A 135 5.55 -6.86 -1.65
N LYS A 136 6.21 -8.03 -1.75
CA LYS A 136 6.94 -8.66 -0.62
C LYS A 136 6.06 -8.94 0.60
N GLY A 137 4.73 -8.86 0.45
CA GLY A 137 3.78 -9.13 1.52
C GLY A 137 3.82 -10.58 2.01
N TYR A 138 4.31 -11.51 1.18
CA TYR A 138 4.44 -12.91 1.55
C TYR A 138 5.45 -13.14 2.68
N ASP A 139 6.53 -12.38 2.74
CA ASP A 139 7.54 -12.45 3.80
C ASP A 139 6.96 -12.12 5.19
N TYR A 140 5.87 -11.36 5.21
CA TYR A 140 5.15 -10.89 6.41
C TYR A 140 3.68 -11.30 6.39
N PHE A 141 3.34 -12.42 5.73
CA PHE A 141 1.95 -12.77 5.41
C PHE A 141 1.03 -12.77 6.63
N LYS A 142 1.46 -13.40 7.74
CA LYS A 142 0.61 -13.50 8.95
C LYS A 142 0.29 -12.13 9.55
N GLU A 143 1.32 -11.30 9.71
CA GLU A 143 1.16 -9.95 10.26
C GLU A 143 0.35 -9.05 9.33
N ALA A 144 0.62 -9.11 8.01
CA ALA A 144 -0.14 -8.37 7.02
C ALA A 144 -1.62 -8.80 7.02
N TYR A 145 -1.88 -10.09 7.01
CA TYR A 145 -3.25 -10.63 7.03
C TYR A 145 -4.03 -10.19 8.27
N CYS A 146 -3.42 -10.22 9.46
CA CYS A 146 -4.04 -9.70 10.69
C CYS A 146 -4.42 -8.22 10.57
N ILE A 147 -3.57 -7.39 9.92
CA ILE A 147 -3.88 -5.98 9.69
C ILE A 147 -5.05 -5.84 8.70
N LEU A 148 -5.06 -6.63 7.62
CA LEU A 148 -6.15 -6.61 6.64
C LEU A 148 -7.49 -7.02 7.25
N GLU A 149 -7.51 -8.04 8.11
CA GLU A 149 -8.71 -8.43 8.87
C GLU A 149 -9.17 -7.31 9.81
N LYS A 150 -8.25 -6.77 10.61
CA LYS A 150 -8.53 -5.68 11.56
C LYS A 150 -9.12 -4.46 10.86
N THR A 151 -8.61 -4.09 9.69
CA THR A 151 -9.08 -2.95 8.89
C THR A 151 -10.31 -3.26 8.04
N GLY A 152 -10.64 -4.56 7.86
CA GLY A 152 -11.73 -5.02 7.00
C GLY A 152 -11.44 -4.76 5.52
N THR A 153 -10.20 -5.02 5.08
CA THR A 153 -9.71 -4.72 3.72
C THR A 153 -9.15 -5.94 2.98
N VAL A 154 -9.36 -7.16 3.50
CA VAL A 154 -8.88 -8.40 2.88
C VAL A 154 -9.31 -8.51 1.42
N ASP A 155 -10.56 -8.17 1.12
CA ASP A 155 -11.15 -8.30 -0.22
C ASP A 155 -10.63 -7.30 -1.25
N GLN A 156 -9.86 -6.30 -0.85
CA GLN A 156 -9.30 -5.31 -1.77
C GLN A 156 -7.79 -5.41 -1.95
N CYS A 157 -7.17 -6.50 -1.44
CA CYS A 157 -5.73 -6.70 -1.51
C CYS A 157 -5.35 -7.86 -2.41
N VAL A 158 -4.22 -7.69 -3.10
CA VAL A 158 -3.44 -8.74 -3.73
C VAL A 158 -2.09 -8.77 -3.00
N ILE A 159 -1.64 -9.96 -2.61
CA ILE A 159 -0.31 -10.15 -2.00
C ILE A 159 0.55 -10.90 -2.99
N LEU A 160 1.63 -10.27 -3.46
CA LEU A 160 2.57 -10.90 -4.35
C LEU A 160 3.64 -11.68 -3.56
N SER A 161 4.00 -12.84 -4.12
CA SER A 161 5.11 -13.66 -3.66
C SER A 161 6.16 -13.75 -4.76
N LEU A 162 7.44 -13.72 -4.35
CA LEU A 162 8.57 -14.04 -5.25
C LEU A 162 8.74 -15.55 -5.47
N ILE A 163 7.87 -16.39 -4.90
CA ILE A 163 7.92 -17.83 -5.15
C ILE A 163 7.47 -18.05 -6.60
N HIS A 164 8.40 -18.45 -7.44
CA HIS A 164 8.08 -19.04 -8.74
C HIS A 164 7.10 -20.19 -8.49
N ILE A 165 5.86 -20.00 -8.92
CA ILE A 165 4.97 -21.13 -9.17
C ILE A 165 5.58 -21.79 -10.40
N SER A 166 6.40 -22.84 -10.18
CA SER A 166 6.74 -23.76 -11.25
C SER A 166 5.41 -24.33 -11.74
N GLU A 167 5.10 -24.07 -13.00
CA GLU A 167 3.91 -24.66 -13.61
C GLU A 167 3.97 -26.17 -13.40
N PRO A 168 2.87 -26.82 -13.01
CA PRO A 168 2.84 -28.27 -12.97
C PRO A 168 3.07 -28.77 -14.39
N THR A 169 4.17 -29.48 -14.58
CA THR A 169 4.50 -30.25 -15.78
C THR A 169 3.46 -31.37 -16.02
#